data_f15d60da50d5004dc101cba00953d9cb
#
_entry.id   f15d60da50d5004dc101cba00953d9cb
#
_cell.length_a   1.000
_cell.length_b   1.000
_cell.length_c   1.000
_cell.angle_alpha   90.00
_cell.angle_beta   90.00
_cell.angle_gamma   90.00
#
_symmetry.space_group_name_H-M   'P 1'
#
loop_
_entity.id
_entity.type
_entity.pdbx_description
1 polymer ?
#
loop_
_entity_poly.entity_id
_entity_poly.type
_entity_poly.pdbx_seq_one_letter_code
_entity_poly.pdbx_strand_id
1 'polypeptide(L)'
;MNEMTVTNQRYRLNYHLMAKSGWINDPNGLSYFKGYYHIFYQYYPYDSEWGPMHWGHARSKDLVHWETLPVALTPGESEDGCFSGSAIEYDGKLWLIYTGHHYTDPTDQEQFYEDQNLAYSTDGIHFKNMKVTLF
;
A
#
# COMPACT_ATOMS: atom_id res chain seq x y z
N MET A 1 9.30 -10.70 -10.73
CA MET A 1 8.17 -10.49 -11.71
C MET A 1 8.27 -9.05 -12.20
N ASN A 2 7.83 -8.76 -13.42
CA ASN A 2 7.76 -7.40 -13.93
C ASN A 2 6.36 -6.83 -13.67
N GLU A 3 6.27 -5.54 -13.32
CA GLU A 3 4.99 -4.85 -13.20
C GLU A 3 4.22 -4.88 -14.53
N MET A 4 2.90 -4.94 -14.44
CA MET A 4 2.04 -4.88 -15.62
C MET A 4 2.16 -3.52 -16.31
N THR A 5 2.07 -3.53 -17.63
CA THR A 5 2.01 -2.31 -18.44
C THR A 5 0.68 -2.23 -19.17
N VAL A 6 -0.06 -1.15 -18.95
CA VAL A 6 -1.31 -0.85 -19.66
C VAL A 6 -1.01 0.05 -20.86
N THR A 7 -1.23 -0.48 -22.05
CA THR A 7 -1.00 0.27 -23.31
C THR A 7 -2.25 0.95 -23.83
N ASN A 8 -3.44 0.42 -23.50
CA ASN A 8 -4.72 0.99 -23.93
C ASN A 8 -5.31 1.87 -22.79
N GLN A 9 -5.38 3.16 -23.02
CA GLN A 9 -5.86 4.15 -22.06
C GLN A 9 -7.36 4.47 -22.18
N ARG A 10 -8.12 3.75 -23.03
CA ARG A 10 -9.53 4.07 -23.35
C ARG A 10 -10.42 4.21 -22.13
N TYR A 11 -10.20 3.40 -21.10
CA TYR A 11 -11.01 3.39 -19.89
C TYR A 11 -10.32 4.03 -18.69
N ARG A 12 -9.20 4.71 -18.90
CA ARG A 12 -8.51 5.40 -17.82
C ARG A 12 -9.34 6.57 -17.33
N LEU A 13 -9.51 6.66 -16.00
CA LEU A 13 -10.23 7.75 -15.36
C LEU A 13 -9.44 9.06 -15.44
N ASN A 14 -10.15 10.19 -15.55
CA ASN A 14 -9.52 11.50 -15.74
C ASN A 14 -9.21 12.22 -14.42
N TYR A 15 -10.00 11.99 -13.37
CA TYR A 15 -9.86 12.70 -12.10
C TYR A 15 -9.97 11.82 -10.84
N HIS A 16 -10.45 10.59 -10.96
CA HIS A 16 -10.40 9.64 -9.85
C HIS A 16 -8.99 9.07 -9.69
N LEU A 17 -8.59 8.84 -8.44
CA LEU A 17 -7.37 8.08 -8.16
C LEU A 17 -7.47 6.69 -8.80
N MET A 18 -6.43 6.31 -9.50
CA MET A 18 -6.33 5.03 -10.19
C MET A 18 -4.88 4.56 -10.19
N ALA A 19 -4.64 3.29 -9.92
CA ALA A 19 -3.32 2.69 -10.09
C ALA A 19 -2.88 2.74 -11.57
N LYS A 20 -1.57 2.70 -11.80
CA LYS A 20 -1.03 2.66 -13.17
C LYS A 20 -1.45 1.40 -13.92
N SER A 21 -1.49 0.29 -13.21
CA SER A 21 -1.83 -1.05 -13.71
C SER A 21 -2.09 -1.98 -12.53
N GLY A 22 -2.49 -3.22 -12.79
CA GLY A 22 -2.65 -4.24 -11.78
C GLY A 22 -3.97 -4.14 -10.99
N TRP A 23 -4.03 -4.89 -9.91
CA TRP A 23 -5.19 -4.93 -9.01
C TRP A 23 -5.15 -3.81 -7.98
N ILE A 24 -6.28 -3.16 -7.72
CA ILE A 24 -6.46 -2.16 -6.68
C ILE A 24 -7.77 -2.40 -5.95
N ASN A 25 -7.75 -2.30 -4.60
CA ASN A 25 -8.96 -2.33 -3.77
C ASN A 25 -8.86 -1.29 -2.64
N ASP A 26 -9.00 -1.64 -1.39
CA ASP A 26 -9.21 -0.76 -0.24
C ASP A 26 -8.28 0.47 -0.21
N PRO A 27 -8.83 1.69 -0.10
CA PRO A 27 -8.02 2.85 0.24
C PRO A 27 -7.60 2.76 1.72
N ASN A 28 -6.35 3.11 2.00
CA ASN A 28 -5.75 3.05 3.32
C ASN A 28 -5.08 4.38 3.68
N GLY A 29 -4.99 4.65 4.96
CA GLY A 29 -4.06 5.61 5.52
C GLY A 29 -4.14 7.03 4.95
N LEU A 30 -5.35 7.55 4.64
CA LEU A 30 -5.48 8.95 4.21
C LEU A 30 -4.96 9.87 5.32
N SER A 31 -3.94 10.66 4.99
CA SER A 31 -3.21 11.48 5.95
C SER A 31 -2.65 12.74 5.31
N TYR A 32 -2.31 13.74 6.13
CA TYR A 32 -1.65 14.95 5.67
C TYR A 32 -0.23 15.00 6.24
N PHE A 33 0.77 15.12 5.38
CA PHE A 33 2.16 15.15 5.78
C PHE A 33 3.00 16.01 4.84
N LYS A 34 3.80 16.92 5.40
CA LYS A 34 4.72 17.81 4.67
C LYS A 34 4.08 18.52 3.47
N GLY A 35 2.86 19.05 3.66
CA GLY A 35 2.18 19.84 2.64
C GLY A 35 1.43 19.05 1.58
N TYR A 36 1.27 17.74 1.76
CA TYR A 36 0.54 16.87 0.87
C TYR A 36 -0.47 16.01 1.61
N TYR A 37 -1.60 15.75 0.97
CA TYR A 37 -2.48 14.64 1.30
C TYR A 37 -1.88 13.37 0.72
N HIS A 38 -1.69 12.37 1.55
CA HIS A 38 -1.21 11.05 1.17
C HIS A 38 -2.36 10.07 1.23
N ILE A 39 -2.44 9.17 0.26
CA ILE A 39 -3.35 8.04 0.26
C ILE A 39 -2.58 6.78 -0.14
N PHE A 40 -2.89 5.71 0.53
CA PHE A 40 -2.39 4.38 0.22
C PHE A 40 -3.57 3.51 -0.22
N TYR A 41 -3.28 2.39 -0.85
CA TYR A 41 -4.32 1.47 -1.30
C TYR A 41 -3.76 0.06 -1.42
N GLN A 42 -4.62 -0.92 -1.21
CA GLN A 42 -4.28 -2.32 -1.48
C GLN A 42 -3.96 -2.47 -2.95
N TYR A 43 -2.82 -3.08 -3.26
CA TYR A 43 -2.26 -3.07 -4.60
C TYR A 43 -1.53 -4.35 -4.92
N TYR A 44 -1.79 -4.91 -6.11
CA TYR A 44 -0.96 -5.95 -6.68
C TYR A 44 -0.49 -5.54 -8.08
N PRO A 45 0.79 -5.18 -8.24
CA PRO A 45 1.29 -4.56 -9.48
C PRO A 45 1.54 -5.54 -10.63
N TYR A 46 1.48 -6.85 -10.37
CA TYR A 46 1.96 -7.86 -11.31
C TYR A 46 0.86 -8.58 -12.08
N ASP A 47 -0.41 -8.47 -11.66
CA ASP A 47 -1.56 -9.04 -12.34
C ASP A 47 -2.80 -8.17 -12.17
N SER A 48 -3.81 -8.41 -13.02
CA SER A 48 -5.16 -7.84 -12.89
C SER A 48 -6.06 -8.62 -11.93
N GLU A 49 -5.58 -9.73 -11.40
CA GLU A 49 -6.22 -10.53 -10.37
C GLU A 49 -5.58 -10.25 -9.00
N TRP A 50 -6.32 -10.59 -7.94
CA TRP A 50 -5.83 -10.47 -6.58
C TRP A 50 -4.59 -11.33 -6.35
N GLY A 51 -3.63 -10.83 -5.61
CA GLY A 51 -2.39 -11.53 -5.27
C GLY A 51 -1.78 -10.99 -3.97
N PRO A 52 -0.54 -11.31 -3.64
CA PRO A 52 0.14 -10.80 -2.45
C PRO A 52 0.09 -9.27 -2.37
N MET A 53 -0.71 -8.76 -1.44
CA MET A 53 -1.02 -7.33 -1.36
C MET A 53 0.18 -6.50 -0.95
N HIS A 54 0.40 -5.46 -1.71
CA HIS A 54 1.29 -4.34 -1.45
C HIS A 54 0.45 -3.13 -1.00
N TRP A 55 1.10 -2.09 -0.52
CA TRP A 55 0.49 -0.77 -0.45
C TRP A 55 1.00 0.10 -1.58
N GLY A 56 0.11 0.38 -2.54
CA GLY A 56 0.32 1.45 -3.51
C GLY A 56 0.22 2.80 -2.81
N HIS A 57 0.77 3.85 -3.42
CA HIS A 57 0.90 5.15 -2.79
C HIS A 57 0.72 6.28 -3.79
N ALA A 58 -0.04 7.28 -3.40
CA ALA A 58 -0.16 8.54 -4.15
C ALA A 58 -0.25 9.73 -3.18
N ARG A 59 0.06 10.91 -3.67
CA ARG A 59 -0.10 12.16 -2.93
C ARG A 59 -0.74 13.26 -3.79
N SER A 60 -1.36 14.23 -3.13
CA SER A 60 -2.01 15.36 -3.75
C SER A 60 -1.87 16.62 -2.90
N LYS A 61 -1.92 17.79 -3.54
CA LYS A 61 -2.04 19.07 -2.84
C LYS A 61 -3.50 19.53 -2.69
N ASP A 62 -4.40 19.00 -3.49
CA ASP A 62 -5.77 19.50 -3.65
C ASP A 62 -6.84 18.41 -3.61
N LEU A 63 -6.47 17.13 -3.40
CA LEU A 63 -7.33 15.94 -3.40
C LEU A 63 -7.97 15.63 -4.77
N VAL A 64 -7.58 16.33 -5.82
CA VAL A 64 -8.06 16.15 -7.19
C VAL A 64 -6.95 15.66 -8.11
N HIS A 65 -5.79 16.31 -8.06
CA HIS A 65 -4.63 15.96 -8.86
C HIS A 65 -3.67 15.09 -8.04
N TRP A 66 -3.52 13.84 -8.44
CA TRP A 66 -2.74 12.84 -7.72
C TRP A 66 -1.44 12.51 -8.44
N GLU A 67 -0.36 12.55 -7.71
CA GLU A 67 0.95 12.07 -8.11
C GLU A 67 1.14 10.64 -7.58
N THR A 68 1.33 9.67 -8.46
CA THR A 68 1.68 8.30 -8.07
C THR A 68 3.11 8.25 -7.58
N LEU A 69 3.31 7.69 -6.40
CA LEU A 69 4.61 7.50 -5.77
C LEU A 69 5.05 6.02 -5.85
N PRO A 70 6.30 5.70 -5.49
CA PRO A 70 6.72 4.32 -5.35
C PRO A 70 5.84 3.55 -4.36
N VAL A 71 5.75 2.25 -4.54
CA VAL A 71 5.06 1.33 -3.61
C VAL A 71 5.60 1.56 -2.20
N ALA A 72 4.70 1.77 -1.24
CA ALA A 72 5.07 2.09 0.14
C ALA A 72 5.44 0.85 0.94
N LEU A 73 4.66 -0.23 0.79
CA LEU A 73 4.89 -1.51 1.46
C LEU A 73 4.86 -2.64 0.44
N THR A 74 5.83 -3.52 0.55
CA THR A 74 5.95 -4.74 -0.25
C THR A 74 6.01 -5.92 0.72
N PRO A 75 5.18 -6.97 0.56
CA PRO A 75 5.31 -8.17 1.38
C PRO A 75 6.70 -8.78 1.17
N GLY A 76 7.28 -9.28 2.25
CA GLY A 76 8.67 -9.72 2.28
C GLY A 76 8.86 -11.02 3.05
N GLU A 77 9.97 -11.10 3.80
CA GLU A 77 10.30 -12.30 4.60
C GLU A 77 9.41 -12.45 5.83
N SER A 78 8.70 -11.39 6.23
CA SER A 78 7.92 -11.33 7.47
C SER A 78 6.44 -11.59 7.29
N GLU A 79 5.90 -11.33 6.10
CA GLU A 79 4.46 -11.51 5.80
C GLU A 79 4.23 -11.89 4.34
N ASP A 80 3.14 -12.60 4.08
CA ASP A 80 2.70 -12.99 2.72
C ASP A 80 1.89 -11.87 2.04
N GLY A 81 1.38 -10.92 2.81
CA GLY A 81 0.66 -9.76 2.31
C GLY A 81 0.62 -8.62 3.31
N CYS A 82 0.73 -7.39 2.80
CA CYS A 82 0.51 -6.16 3.57
C CYS A 82 -0.97 -5.77 3.44
N PHE A 83 -1.80 -6.17 4.41
CA PHE A 83 -3.24 -5.93 4.37
C PHE A 83 -3.59 -4.55 4.93
N SER A 84 -4.88 -4.23 4.95
CA SER A 84 -5.38 -2.88 5.23
C SER A 84 -4.96 -2.36 6.60
N GLY A 85 -4.93 -1.05 6.72
CA GLY A 85 -4.53 -0.36 7.93
C GLY A 85 -4.69 1.15 7.82
N SER A 86 -3.95 1.88 8.63
CA SER A 86 -4.07 3.33 8.77
C SER A 86 -2.72 4.03 8.75
N ALA A 87 -2.74 5.37 8.67
CA ALA A 87 -1.56 6.20 8.76
C ALA A 87 -1.77 7.34 9.75
N ILE A 88 -0.70 7.78 10.38
CA ILE A 88 -0.69 8.93 11.28
C ILE A 88 0.63 9.68 11.19
N GLU A 89 0.57 11.01 11.18
CA GLU A 89 1.74 11.85 11.41
C GLU A 89 2.01 11.92 12.91
N TYR A 90 3.22 11.56 13.31
CA TYR A 90 3.67 11.67 14.69
C TYR A 90 5.18 11.89 14.75
N ASP A 91 5.61 12.85 15.56
CA ASP A 91 7.02 13.19 15.78
C ASP A 91 7.80 13.43 14.48
N GLY A 92 7.20 14.18 13.54
CA GLY A 92 7.81 14.52 12.25
C GLY A 92 7.97 13.36 11.27
N LYS A 93 7.31 12.26 11.52
CA LYS A 93 7.29 11.07 10.67
C LYS A 93 5.87 10.71 10.27
N LEU A 94 5.73 10.13 9.10
CA LEU A 94 4.50 9.47 8.67
C LEU A 94 4.60 7.99 9.02
N TRP A 95 3.74 7.54 9.92
CA TRP A 95 3.67 6.16 10.39
C TRP A 95 2.54 5.43 9.67
N LEU A 96 2.80 4.20 9.29
CA LEU A 96 1.81 3.25 8.77
C LEU A 96 1.65 2.14 9.80
N ILE A 97 0.40 1.85 10.16
CA ILE A 97 0.01 0.70 10.98
C ILE A 97 -0.79 -0.20 10.06
N TYR A 98 -0.31 -1.38 9.79
CA TYR A 98 -0.91 -2.27 8.81
C TYR A 98 -0.97 -3.71 9.30
N THR A 99 -1.84 -4.48 8.70
CA THR A 99 -2.00 -5.90 9.00
C THR A 99 -1.02 -6.72 8.17
N GLY A 100 -0.14 -7.44 8.83
CA GLY A 100 0.67 -8.50 8.22
C GLY A 100 -0.15 -9.78 8.13
N HIS A 101 -0.32 -10.32 6.93
CA HIS A 101 -1.04 -11.56 6.68
C HIS A 101 -0.06 -12.70 6.46
N HIS A 102 -0.28 -13.84 7.13
CA HIS A 102 0.63 -14.97 7.12
C HIS A 102 -0.14 -16.27 6.90
N TYR A 103 0.15 -16.98 5.82
CA TYR A 103 -0.38 -18.34 5.63
C TYR A 103 0.37 -19.32 6.53
N THR A 104 -0.37 -20.14 7.27
CA THR A 104 0.20 -21.22 8.08
C THR A 104 0.37 -22.50 7.26
N ASP A 105 -0.41 -22.64 6.18
CA ASP A 105 -0.27 -23.70 5.17
C ASP A 105 -0.32 -23.07 3.77
N PRO A 106 0.76 -23.12 2.98
CA PRO A 106 0.79 -22.53 1.64
C PRO A 106 -0.16 -23.23 0.64
N THR A 107 -0.72 -24.39 1.00
CA THR A 107 -1.68 -25.15 0.18
C THR A 107 -3.13 -24.88 0.54
N ASP A 108 -3.38 -24.22 1.69
CA ASP A 108 -4.70 -23.91 2.21
C ASP A 108 -4.79 -22.45 2.64
N GLN A 109 -5.33 -21.61 1.78
CA GLN A 109 -5.46 -20.17 2.03
C GLN A 109 -6.47 -19.81 3.15
N GLU A 110 -7.24 -20.77 3.64
CA GLU A 110 -8.12 -20.57 4.79
C GLU A 110 -7.37 -20.71 6.13
N GLN A 111 -6.14 -21.21 6.09
CA GLN A 111 -5.28 -21.34 7.27
C GLN A 111 -4.26 -20.20 7.31
N PHE A 112 -4.58 -19.18 8.07
CA PHE A 112 -3.73 -18.00 8.23
C PHE A 112 -3.80 -17.44 9.66
N TYR A 113 -2.87 -16.57 9.98
CA TYR A 113 -2.96 -15.62 11.10
C TYR A 113 -2.60 -14.23 10.63
N GLU A 114 -2.94 -13.24 11.44
CA GLU A 114 -2.65 -11.84 11.17
C GLU A 114 -2.05 -11.18 12.40
N ASP A 115 -1.14 -10.25 12.18
CA ASP A 115 -0.53 -9.43 13.20
C ASP A 115 -0.55 -7.94 12.78
N GLN A 116 -0.18 -7.05 13.71
CA GLN A 116 -0.12 -5.63 13.43
C GLN A 116 1.33 -5.18 13.32
N ASN A 117 1.67 -4.63 12.18
CA ASN A 117 3.01 -4.18 11.84
C ASN A 117 3.10 -2.67 11.71
N LEU A 118 4.32 -2.14 11.86
CA LEU A 118 4.63 -0.73 11.73
C LEU A 118 5.64 -0.48 10.62
N ALA A 119 5.41 0.60 9.88
CA ALA A 119 6.41 1.20 9.02
C ALA A 119 6.41 2.72 9.22
N TYR A 120 7.51 3.37 8.90
CA TYR A 120 7.58 4.83 8.96
C TYR A 120 8.39 5.44 7.83
N SER A 121 8.10 6.69 7.55
CA SER A 121 8.85 7.52 6.61
C SER A 121 9.16 8.89 7.21
N THR A 122 10.35 9.41 6.94
CA THR A 122 10.72 10.79 7.28
C THR A 122 10.54 11.76 6.12
N ASP A 123 10.45 11.25 4.90
CA ASP A 123 10.26 12.05 3.69
C ASP A 123 8.84 11.96 3.11
N GLY A 124 8.04 11.00 3.58
CA GLY A 124 6.69 10.71 3.08
C GLY A 124 6.68 9.92 1.78
N ILE A 125 7.82 9.40 1.33
CA ILE A 125 7.94 8.68 0.05
C ILE A 125 8.50 7.27 0.27
N HIS A 126 9.59 7.18 1.03
CA HIS A 126 10.29 5.92 1.28
C HIS A 126 10.00 5.44 2.69
N PHE A 127 9.43 4.26 2.82
CA PHE A 127 9.03 3.65 4.09
C PHE A 127 10.02 2.59 4.53
N LYS A 128 10.23 2.51 5.84
CA LYS A 128 11.05 1.50 6.51
C LYS A 128 10.16 0.70 7.44
N ASN A 129 10.11 -0.61 7.24
CA ASN A 129 9.43 -1.51 8.16
C ASN A 129 10.18 -1.53 9.49
N MET A 130 9.43 -1.48 10.57
CA MET A 130 9.92 -1.79 11.89
C MET A 130 9.67 -3.28 12.15
N LYS A 131 10.73 -4.00 12.56
CA LYS A 131 10.59 -5.39 13.02
C LYS A 131 9.97 -5.43 14.43
N VAL A 132 8.77 -4.90 14.56
CA VAL A 132 7.99 -4.91 15.80
C VAL A 132 6.59 -5.33 15.43
N THR A 133 6.27 -6.55 15.76
CA THR A 133 4.89 -7.04 15.76
C THR A 133 4.21 -6.47 16.99
N LEU A 134 3.14 -5.74 16.84
CA LEU A 134 2.46 -5.10 17.97
C LEU A 134 1.48 -6.03 18.67
N PHE A 135 0.98 -7.04 17.98
CA PHE A 135 0.09 -8.09 18.52
C PHE A 135 -0.05 -9.24 17.52
#